data_fdfebe8fa0b9b52c5cdf9645d2eaed6d
#
_entry.id   fdfebe8fa0b9b52c5cdf9645d2eaed6d
#
_cell.length_a   1.000
_cell.length_b   1.000
_cell.length_c   1.000
_cell.angle_alpha   90.00
_cell.angle_beta   90.00
_cell.angle_gamma   90.00
#
_symmetry.space_group_name_H-M   'P 1'
#
loop_
_entity.id
_entity.type
_entity.pdbx_description
1 polymer ?
#
loop_
_entity_poly.entity_id
_entity_poly.type
_entity_poly.pdbx_seq_one_letter_code
_entity_poly.pdbx_strand_id
1 'polypeptide(L)'
;HNMIMLDRKQARCPNGLKLGTPGSGKSMSCKSEIVSVFLTTADDIFISDPEAEYYPLVKRLHGQVIKLSPTSRDYVNPLDINLNYSEDDSPLALKSDFVLSFCELVMGGKTGLEAIERTVIDRAVKAIYRPYLANPCPENMPILSDLHQALLDQHLPEADRVAQALDLYAVSYTHLRAHETRHDL
;
A
#
# COMPACT_ATOMS: atom_id res chain seq x y z
N HIS A 1 -5.75 19.01 -41.09
CA HIS A 1 -5.58 18.48 -39.73
C HIS A 1 -6.82 17.69 -39.37
N ASN A 2 -6.66 16.39 -39.16
CA ASN A 2 -7.78 15.53 -38.76
C ASN A 2 -7.79 15.42 -37.22
N MET A 3 -8.97 15.59 -36.63
CA MET A 3 -9.16 15.31 -35.20
C MET A 3 -9.25 13.80 -35.01
N ILE A 4 -8.42 13.24 -34.14
CA ILE A 4 -8.46 11.83 -33.75
C ILE A 4 -9.08 11.76 -32.36
N MET A 5 -10.19 11.05 -32.24
CA MET A 5 -10.82 10.75 -30.95
C MET A 5 -10.53 9.31 -30.58
N LEU A 6 -10.02 9.09 -29.38
CA LEU A 6 -9.73 7.78 -28.85
C LEU A 6 -10.33 7.66 -27.45
N ASP A 7 -11.18 6.66 -27.26
CA ASP A 7 -11.62 6.26 -25.92
C ASP A 7 -10.60 5.27 -25.34
N ARG A 8 -9.89 5.74 -24.30
CA ARG A 8 -8.84 4.93 -23.67
C ARG A 8 -9.38 3.65 -23.02
N LYS A 9 -10.63 3.65 -22.53
CA LYS A 9 -11.27 2.48 -21.92
C LYS A 9 -11.52 1.35 -22.93
N GLN A 10 -11.61 1.67 -24.22
CA GLN A 10 -11.74 0.67 -25.29
C GLN A 10 -10.41 0.09 -25.75
N ALA A 11 -9.29 0.66 -25.30
CA ALA A 11 -7.97 0.14 -25.63
C ALA A 11 -7.69 -1.14 -24.82
N ARG A 12 -7.03 -2.11 -25.47
CA ARG A 12 -6.60 -3.36 -24.81
C ARG A 12 -5.66 -3.10 -23.60
N CYS A 13 -4.92 -2.00 -23.66
CA CYS A 13 -4.04 -1.55 -22.59
C CYS A 13 -4.27 -0.03 -22.41
N PRO A 14 -5.08 0.38 -21.41
CA PRO A 14 -5.49 1.78 -21.24
C PRO A 14 -4.40 2.68 -20.62
N ASN A 15 -3.20 2.16 -20.43
CA ASN A 15 -2.07 2.93 -19.89
C ASN A 15 -1.66 4.05 -20.85
N GLY A 16 -1.25 5.18 -20.29
CA GLY A 16 -0.78 6.35 -21.04
C GLY A 16 0.47 6.95 -20.40
N LEU A 17 1.33 7.52 -21.23
CA LEU A 17 2.54 8.23 -20.81
C LEU A 17 2.53 9.65 -21.39
N LYS A 18 2.72 10.65 -20.51
CA LYS A 18 2.85 12.05 -20.92
C LYS A 18 4.29 12.51 -20.78
N LEU A 19 4.94 12.78 -21.89
CA LEU A 19 6.31 13.26 -21.95
C LEU A 19 6.37 14.74 -22.36
N GLY A 20 7.38 15.41 -21.86
CA GLY A 20 7.63 16.82 -22.23
C GLY A 20 8.74 17.43 -21.36
N THR A 21 9.35 18.48 -21.85
CA THR A 21 10.34 19.26 -21.10
C THR A 21 9.74 19.96 -19.89
N PRO A 22 10.51 20.37 -18.88
CA PRO A 22 10.03 21.24 -17.82
C PRO A 22 9.30 22.47 -18.37
N GLY A 23 8.19 22.86 -17.75
CA GLY A 23 7.38 24.00 -18.21
C GLY A 23 6.46 23.76 -19.41
N SER A 24 6.47 22.57 -20.03
CA SER A 24 5.63 22.25 -21.20
C SER A 24 4.14 22.04 -20.91
N GLY A 25 3.70 22.17 -19.65
CA GLY A 25 2.30 22.02 -19.27
C GLY A 25 1.84 20.59 -18.99
N LYS A 26 2.77 19.63 -18.76
CA LYS A 26 2.43 18.23 -18.42
C LYS A 26 1.46 18.13 -17.24
N SER A 27 1.81 18.74 -16.10
CA SER A 27 0.98 18.70 -14.89
C SER A 27 -0.39 19.36 -15.12
N MET A 28 -0.44 20.44 -15.91
CA MET A 28 -1.71 21.08 -16.27
C MET A 28 -2.58 20.18 -17.14
N SER A 29 -2.00 19.50 -18.12
CA SER A 29 -2.71 18.52 -18.94
C SER A 29 -3.25 17.34 -18.12
N CYS A 30 -2.47 16.84 -17.13
CA CYS A 30 -2.94 15.80 -16.23
C CYS A 30 -4.09 16.30 -15.34
N LYS A 31 -3.98 17.50 -14.77
CA LYS A 31 -5.04 18.12 -13.96
C LYS A 31 -6.34 18.29 -14.75
N SER A 32 -6.25 18.74 -16.01
CA SER A 32 -7.41 18.87 -16.89
C SER A 32 -8.07 17.53 -17.19
N GLU A 33 -7.28 16.47 -17.40
CA GLU A 33 -7.80 15.12 -17.61
C GLU A 33 -8.50 14.59 -16.35
N ILE A 34 -7.91 14.75 -15.16
CA ILE A 34 -8.51 14.37 -13.88
C ILE A 34 -9.86 15.05 -13.69
N VAL A 35 -9.93 16.37 -13.93
CA VAL A 35 -11.19 17.12 -13.81
C VAL A 35 -12.23 16.60 -14.81
N SER A 36 -11.82 16.34 -16.06
CA SER A 36 -12.72 15.79 -17.07
C SER A 36 -13.28 14.43 -16.66
N VAL A 37 -12.43 13.50 -16.20
CA VAL A 37 -12.86 12.17 -15.73
C VAL A 37 -13.80 12.32 -14.53
N PHE A 38 -13.45 13.14 -13.55
CA PHE A 38 -14.27 13.39 -12.36
C PHE A 38 -15.67 13.92 -12.69
N LEU A 39 -15.79 14.80 -13.68
CA LEU A 39 -17.06 15.41 -14.08
C LEU A 39 -17.91 14.54 -15.01
N THR A 40 -17.30 13.59 -15.72
CA THR A 40 -17.99 12.83 -16.78
C THR A 40 -18.18 11.35 -16.46
N THR A 41 -17.52 10.83 -15.43
CA THR A 41 -17.61 9.42 -15.06
C THR A 41 -17.87 9.26 -13.55
N ALA A 42 -18.19 8.05 -13.14
CA ALA A 42 -18.28 7.66 -11.73
C ALA A 42 -17.05 6.83 -11.29
N ASP A 43 -15.93 7.00 -11.99
CA ASP A 43 -14.71 6.25 -11.70
C ASP A 43 -13.98 6.80 -10.47
N ASP A 44 -13.39 5.92 -9.70
CA ASP A 44 -12.45 6.29 -8.63
C ASP A 44 -11.13 6.78 -9.24
N ILE A 45 -10.56 7.85 -8.66
CA ILE A 45 -9.33 8.45 -9.14
C ILE A 45 -8.28 8.40 -8.03
N PHE A 46 -7.22 7.64 -8.25
CA PHE A 46 -6.07 7.55 -7.34
C PHE A 46 -4.88 8.33 -7.92
N ILE A 47 -4.28 9.20 -7.09
CA ILE A 47 -3.15 10.03 -7.48
C ILE A 47 -1.99 9.75 -6.52
N SER A 48 -0.85 9.27 -7.07
CA SER A 48 0.41 9.23 -6.34
C SER A 48 1.22 10.48 -6.70
N ASP A 49 1.42 11.35 -5.71
CA ASP A 49 1.96 12.70 -5.91
C ASP A 49 3.09 13.01 -4.92
N PRO A 50 4.34 12.64 -5.23
CA PRO A 50 5.47 12.88 -4.33
C PRO A 50 5.82 14.36 -4.16
N GLU A 51 5.40 15.23 -5.08
CA GLU A 51 5.70 16.66 -5.09
C GLU A 51 4.57 17.54 -4.52
N ALA A 52 3.45 16.94 -4.14
CA ALA A 52 2.25 17.61 -3.62
C ALA A 52 1.64 18.69 -4.55
N GLU A 53 1.83 18.55 -5.88
CA GLU A 53 1.29 19.47 -6.87
C GLU A 53 -0.24 19.37 -7.05
N TYR A 54 -0.83 18.21 -6.75
CA TYR A 54 -2.25 17.93 -6.94
C TYR A 54 -3.10 18.22 -5.70
N TYR A 55 -2.47 18.47 -4.54
CA TYR A 55 -3.17 18.75 -3.28
C TYR A 55 -4.30 19.80 -3.42
N PRO A 56 -4.08 21.00 -4.04
CA PRO A 56 -5.14 22.01 -4.15
C PRO A 56 -6.32 21.53 -5.02
N LEU A 57 -6.04 20.73 -6.06
CA LEU A 57 -7.07 20.17 -6.93
C LEU A 57 -7.93 19.16 -6.17
N VAL A 58 -7.30 18.20 -5.50
CA VAL A 58 -8.00 17.16 -4.73
C VAL A 58 -8.88 17.78 -3.66
N LYS A 59 -8.39 18.77 -2.93
CA LYS A 59 -9.19 19.51 -1.93
C LYS A 59 -10.39 20.23 -2.53
N ARG A 60 -10.27 20.83 -3.73
CA ARG A 60 -11.39 21.47 -4.43
C ARG A 60 -12.45 20.47 -4.90
N LEU A 61 -12.04 19.27 -5.23
CA LEU A 61 -12.94 18.18 -5.64
C LEU A 61 -13.49 17.39 -4.43
N HIS A 62 -13.22 17.85 -3.20
CA HIS A 62 -13.62 17.20 -1.94
C HIS A 62 -13.05 15.78 -1.77
N GLY A 63 -11.91 15.51 -2.41
CA GLY A 63 -11.22 14.23 -2.29
C GLY A 63 -10.43 14.10 -0.99
N GLN A 64 -10.10 12.87 -0.64
CA GLN A 64 -9.25 12.53 0.49
C GLN A 64 -7.78 12.69 0.11
N VAL A 65 -6.97 13.21 1.02
CA VAL A 65 -5.51 13.31 0.88
C VAL A 65 -4.87 12.59 2.04
N ILE A 66 -4.10 11.56 1.73
CA ILE A 66 -3.29 10.80 2.69
C ILE A 66 -1.84 11.22 2.50
N LYS A 67 -1.22 11.79 3.53
CA LYS A 67 0.16 12.26 3.48
C LYS A 67 1.09 11.23 4.14
N LEU A 68 1.87 10.53 3.35
CA LEU A 68 2.89 9.59 3.85
C LEU A 68 4.22 10.33 4.04
N SER A 69 4.59 10.60 5.28
CA SER A 69 5.88 11.20 5.64
C SER A 69 6.24 10.85 7.10
N PRO A 70 7.52 10.92 7.50
CA PRO A 70 7.94 10.63 8.88
C PRO A 70 7.26 11.50 9.95
N THR A 71 6.74 12.66 9.57
CA THR A 71 6.06 13.61 10.45
C THR A 71 4.55 13.68 10.25
N SER A 72 4.01 12.83 9.39
CA SER A 72 2.56 12.78 9.13
C SER A 72 1.81 12.14 10.29
N ARG A 73 0.53 12.47 10.37
CA ARG A 73 -0.43 11.78 11.25
C ARG A 73 -1.27 10.74 10.49
N ASP A 74 -1.07 10.65 9.18
CA ASP A 74 -1.75 9.66 8.35
C ASP A 74 -0.90 8.41 8.29
N TYR A 75 -1.50 7.27 8.53
CA TYR A 75 -0.82 5.98 8.57
C TYR A 75 -1.56 4.97 7.69
N VAL A 76 -0.81 4.09 7.08
CA VAL A 76 -1.36 2.99 6.26
C VAL A 76 -0.85 1.69 6.85
N ASN A 77 -1.77 0.82 7.25
CA ASN A 77 -1.39 -0.51 7.70
C ASN A 77 -0.94 -1.37 6.50
N PRO A 78 0.34 -1.73 6.36
CA PRO A 78 0.80 -2.55 5.24
C PRO A 78 0.25 -3.98 5.28
N LEU A 79 -0.28 -4.40 6.42
CA LEU A 79 -0.85 -5.72 6.62
C LEU A 79 -2.37 -5.77 6.43
N ASP A 80 -3.00 -4.66 6.04
CA ASP A 80 -4.42 -4.66 5.73
C ASP A 80 -4.72 -5.60 4.54
N ILE A 81 -5.78 -6.42 4.65
CA ILE A 81 -6.15 -7.44 3.67
C ILE A 81 -7.64 -7.32 3.32
N ASN A 82 -7.92 -7.30 2.03
CA ASN A 82 -9.28 -7.40 1.53
C ASN A 82 -9.57 -8.85 1.13
N LEU A 83 -10.46 -9.52 1.87
CA LEU A 83 -10.84 -10.91 1.60
C LEU A 83 -11.69 -11.07 0.34
N ASN A 84 -12.25 -9.99 -0.20
CA ASN A 84 -13.13 -9.99 -1.38
C ASN A 84 -12.40 -9.60 -2.67
N TYR A 85 -11.05 -9.59 -2.67
CA TYR A 85 -10.27 -9.00 -3.76
C TYR A 85 -10.31 -9.80 -5.07
N SER A 86 -10.38 -11.13 -5.03
CA SER A 86 -10.54 -11.96 -6.24
C SER A 86 -11.16 -13.33 -5.93
N GLU A 87 -11.85 -13.90 -6.92
CA GLU A 87 -12.46 -15.25 -6.81
C GLU A 87 -11.40 -16.35 -7.02
N ASP A 88 -10.31 -16.08 -7.72
CA ASP A 88 -9.35 -17.09 -8.18
C ASP A 88 -8.10 -17.22 -7.30
N ASP A 89 -7.70 -16.17 -6.57
CA ASP A 89 -6.47 -16.16 -5.76
C ASP A 89 -6.78 -16.14 -4.26
N SER A 90 -5.98 -16.86 -3.47
CA SER A 90 -6.04 -16.76 -2.02
C SER A 90 -5.53 -15.38 -1.58
N PRO A 91 -6.38 -14.50 -1.00
CA PRO A 91 -5.94 -13.19 -0.54
C PRO A 91 -4.78 -13.25 0.45
N LEU A 92 -4.73 -14.31 1.26
CA LEU A 92 -3.63 -14.54 2.19
C LEU A 92 -2.31 -14.88 1.48
N ALA A 93 -2.35 -15.63 0.37
CA ALA A 93 -1.14 -15.93 -0.40
C ALA A 93 -0.56 -14.67 -1.02
N LEU A 94 -1.40 -13.86 -1.67
CA LEU A 94 -0.98 -12.55 -2.22
C LEU A 94 -0.41 -11.62 -1.13
N LYS A 95 -1.02 -11.61 0.04
CA LYS A 95 -0.53 -10.81 1.15
C LYS A 95 0.78 -11.36 1.72
N SER A 96 0.96 -12.68 1.78
CA SER A 96 2.23 -13.30 2.17
C SER A 96 3.36 -12.91 1.24
N ASP A 97 3.14 -12.95 -0.09
CA ASP A 97 4.12 -12.51 -1.09
C ASP A 97 4.45 -11.03 -0.96
N PHE A 98 3.45 -10.20 -0.69
CA PHE A 98 3.67 -8.78 -0.41
C PHE A 98 4.55 -8.57 0.84
N VAL A 99 4.26 -9.28 1.95
CA VAL A 99 5.04 -9.17 3.20
C VAL A 99 6.46 -9.67 3.00
N LEU A 100 6.66 -10.76 2.24
CA LEU A 100 7.99 -11.22 1.87
C LEU A 100 8.78 -10.14 1.10
N SER A 101 8.17 -9.52 0.10
CA SER A 101 8.79 -8.44 -0.66
C SER A 101 9.06 -7.20 0.19
N PHE A 102 8.18 -6.88 1.11
CA PHE A 102 8.36 -5.79 2.07
C PHE A 102 9.55 -6.06 3.01
N CYS A 103 9.63 -7.25 3.60
CA CYS A 103 10.76 -7.64 4.45
C CYS A 103 12.08 -7.64 3.67
N GLU A 104 12.09 -8.12 2.41
CA GLU A 104 13.26 -8.09 1.54
C GLU A 104 13.75 -6.66 1.28
N LEU A 105 12.83 -5.73 1.06
CA LEU A 105 13.14 -4.31 0.89
C LEU A 105 13.73 -3.69 2.16
N VAL A 106 13.16 -4.02 3.32
CA VAL A 106 13.60 -3.50 4.63
C VAL A 106 14.97 -4.04 5.02
N MET A 107 15.24 -5.31 4.78
CA MET A 107 16.52 -5.95 5.09
C MET A 107 17.66 -5.48 4.17
N GLY A 108 17.36 -5.00 2.98
CA GLY A 108 18.29 -4.26 2.12
C GLY A 108 19.51 -5.06 1.61
N GLY A 109 19.39 -6.35 1.39
CA GLY A 109 20.49 -7.19 0.89
C GLY A 109 20.64 -7.19 -0.63
N LYS A 110 21.86 -7.36 -1.15
CA LYS A 110 22.11 -7.60 -2.59
C LYS A 110 21.63 -8.98 -3.05
N THR A 111 21.52 -9.92 -2.14
CA THR A 111 21.19 -11.33 -2.39
C THR A 111 19.73 -11.67 -2.09
N GLY A 112 18.95 -10.71 -1.60
CA GLY A 112 17.58 -10.93 -1.15
C GLY A 112 17.48 -11.77 0.12
N LEU A 113 16.25 -12.23 0.46
CA LEU A 113 16.00 -13.09 1.60
C LEU A 113 16.50 -14.52 1.35
N GLU A 114 17.13 -15.11 2.35
CA GLU A 114 17.49 -16.52 2.35
C GLU A 114 16.23 -17.43 2.44
N ALA A 115 16.32 -18.68 2.00
CA ALA A 115 15.20 -19.61 1.99
C ALA A 115 14.60 -19.82 3.41
N ILE A 116 15.45 -19.84 4.42
CA ILE A 116 15.03 -20.00 5.83
C ILE A 116 14.30 -18.73 6.29
N GLU A 117 14.82 -17.54 5.95
CA GLU A 117 14.17 -16.26 6.29
C GLU A 117 12.79 -16.15 5.65
N ARG A 118 12.64 -16.57 4.39
CA ARG A 118 11.32 -16.65 3.72
C ARG A 118 10.36 -17.57 4.47
N THR A 119 10.85 -18.71 4.96
CA THR A 119 10.03 -19.69 5.68
C THR A 119 9.55 -19.15 7.03
N VAL A 120 10.41 -18.47 7.79
CA VAL A 120 10.02 -17.91 9.10
C VAL A 120 9.05 -16.74 8.94
N ILE A 121 9.21 -15.92 7.90
CA ILE A 121 8.27 -14.83 7.57
C ILE A 121 6.90 -15.40 7.18
N ASP A 122 6.83 -16.37 6.26
CA ASP A 122 5.56 -17.00 5.85
C ASP A 122 4.83 -17.63 7.03
N ARG A 123 5.57 -18.30 7.93
CA ARG A 123 5.01 -18.87 9.16
C ARG A 123 4.44 -17.80 10.08
N ALA A 124 5.15 -16.68 10.27
CA ALA A 124 4.69 -15.56 11.08
C ALA A 124 3.42 -14.93 10.47
N VAL A 125 3.40 -14.70 9.16
CA VAL A 125 2.23 -14.16 8.43
C VAL A 125 1.01 -15.06 8.66
N LYS A 126 1.14 -16.35 8.43
CA LYS A 126 0.04 -17.30 8.67
C LYS A 126 -0.45 -17.29 10.11
N ALA A 127 0.44 -17.10 11.07
CA ALA A 127 0.08 -17.06 12.49
C ALA A 127 -0.74 -15.81 12.84
N ILE A 128 -0.31 -14.62 12.39
CA ILE A 128 -0.98 -13.35 12.75
C ILE A 128 -2.34 -13.17 12.08
N TYR A 129 -2.57 -13.79 10.91
CA TYR A 129 -3.87 -13.71 10.25
C TYR A 129 -4.91 -14.71 10.76
N ARG A 130 -4.55 -15.71 11.58
CA ARG A 130 -5.49 -16.69 12.13
C ARG A 130 -6.67 -16.05 12.87
N PRO A 131 -6.47 -15.08 13.79
CA PRO A 131 -7.57 -14.44 14.49
C PRO A 131 -8.51 -13.70 13.54
N TYR A 132 -7.96 -12.97 12.59
CA TYR A 132 -8.73 -12.23 11.59
C TYR A 132 -9.53 -13.16 10.67
N LEU A 133 -8.94 -14.25 10.18
CA LEU A 133 -9.64 -15.22 9.33
C LEU A 133 -10.75 -15.97 10.07
N ALA A 134 -10.59 -16.16 11.39
CA ALA A 134 -11.63 -16.78 12.22
C ALA A 134 -12.80 -15.82 12.49
N ASN A 135 -12.53 -14.53 12.66
CA ASN A 135 -13.52 -13.49 12.90
C ASN A 135 -13.05 -12.19 12.23
N PRO A 136 -13.46 -11.91 10.97
CA PRO A 136 -13.06 -10.72 10.24
C PRO A 136 -13.68 -9.47 10.86
N CYS A 137 -12.91 -8.78 11.69
CA CYS A 137 -13.27 -7.49 12.27
C CYS A 137 -12.02 -6.60 12.34
N PRO A 138 -12.18 -5.26 12.33
CA PRO A 138 -11.06 -4.34 12.36
C PRO A 138 -10.12 -4.53 13.55
N GLU A 139 -10.64 -4.96 14.70
CA GLU A 139 -9.86 -5.19 15.92
C GLU A 139 -8.89 -6.38 15.79
N ASN A 140 -9.22 -7.36 14.94
CA ASN A 140 -8.41 -8.55 14.70
C ASN A 140 -7.45 -8.38 13.51
N MET A 141 -7.52 -7.24 12.80
CA MET A 141 -6.61 -6.96 11.69
C MET A 141 -5.17 -6.86 12.22
N PRO A 142 -4.23 -7.69 11.72
CA PRO A 142 -2.86 -7.62 12.18
C PRO A 142 -2.17 -6.33 11.78
N ILE A 143 -1.25 -5.88 12.59
CA ILE A 143 -0.38 -4.74 12.34
C ILE A 143 1.10 -5.16 12.38
N LEU A 144 1.99 -4.26 11.98
CA LEU A 144 3.42 -4.58 11.86
C LEU A 144 4.06 -5.05 13.18
N SER A 145 3.59 -4.54 14.33
CA SER A 145 4.03 -5.04 15.64
C SER A 145 3.61 -6.48 15.93
N ASP A 146 2.48 -6.92 15.40
CA ASP A 146 2.06 -8.33 15.56
C ASP A 146 2.97 -9.26 14.73
N LEU A 147 3.37 -8.82 13.53
CA LEU A 147 4.35 -9.54 12.71
C LEU A 147 5.71 -9.61 13.41
N HIS A 148 6.18 -8.50 13.95
CA HIS A 148 7.43 -8.43 14.70
C HIS A 148 7.41 -9.39 15.90
N GLN A 149 6.36 -9.37 16.71
CA GLN A 149 6.22 -10.27 17.85
C GLN A 149 6.15 -11.74 17.42
N ALA A 150 5.39 -12.05 16.36
CA ALA A 150 5.29 -13.41 15.84
C ALA A 150 6.61 -13.96 15.26
N LEU A 151 7.52 -13.10 14.83
CA LEU A 151 8.89 -13.47 14.46
C LEU A 151 9.72 -13.82 15.71
N LEU A 152 9.71 -12.97 16.74
CA LEU A 152 10.42 -13.21 18.00
C LEU A 152 9.95 -14.49 18.70
N ASP A 153 8.66 -14.76 18.68
CA ASP A 153 8.06 -15.95 19.32
C ASP A 153 8.51 -17.28 18.67
N GLN A 154 9.12 -17.24 17.49
CA GLN A 154 9.70 -18.43 16.86
C GLN A 154 11.02 -18.86 17.50
N HIS A 155 11.71 -17.99 18.24
CA HIS A 155 13.00 -18.25 18.90
C HIS A 155 14.07 -18.84 17.96
N LEU A 156 14.11 -18.37 16.72
CA LEU A 156 15.06 -18.77 15.69
C LEU A 156 15.98 -17.59 15.32
N PRO A 157 17.30 -17.80 15.18
CA PRO A 157 18.23 -16.73 14.85
C PRO A 157 17.87 -15.97 13.56
N GLU A 158 17.33 -16.68 12.58
CA GLU A 158 16.89 -16.10 11.31
C GLU A 158 15.64 -15.22 11.49
N ALA A 159 14.71 -15.65 12.34
CA ALA A 159 13.53 -14.85 12.67
C ALA A 159 13.91 -13.62 13.48
N ASP A 160 14.84 -13.72 14.42
CA ASP A 160 15.37 -12.60 15.19
C ASP A 160 16.06 -11.56 14.29
N ARG A 161 16.81 -11.99 13.28
CA ARG A 161 17.43 -11.09 12.29
C ARG A 161 16.37 -10.30 11.51
N VAL A 162 15.29 -10.94 11.07
CA VAL A 162 14.17 -10.27 10.38
C VAL A 162 13.46 -9.31 11.33
N ALA A 163 13.20 -9.73 12.57
CA ALA A 163 12.58 -8.88 13.58
C ALA A 163 13.41 -7.63 13.86
N GLN A 164 14.73 -7.76 14.05
CA GLN A 164 15.65 -6.63 14.24
C GLN A 164 15.63 -5.65 13.07
N ALA A 165 15.53 -6.12 11.84
CA ALA A 165 15.40 -5.24 10.67
C ALA A 165 14.06 -4.49 10.66
N LEU A 166 13.02 -5.07 11.24
CA LEU A 166 11.70 -4.44 11.36
C LEU A 166 11.57 -3.51 12.56
N ASP A 167 12.47 -3.54 13.55
CA ASP A 167 12.39 -2.75 14.78
C ASP A 167 12.12 -1.28 14.53
N LEU A 168 12.85 -0.67 13.58
CA LEU A 168 12.71 0.74 13.24
C LEU A 168 11.27 1.10 12.81
N TYR A 169 10.61 0.17 12.15
CA TYR A 169 9.27 0.35 11.61
C TYR A 169 8.19 -0.08 12.61
N ALA A 170 8.42 -1.17 13.35
CA ALA A 170 7.47 -1.69 14.33
C ALA A 170 7.30 -0.76 15.54
N VAL A 171 8.39 -0.17 16.06
CA VAL A 171 8.35 0.74 17.22
C VAL A 171 7.63 2.05 16.89
N SER A 172 7.78 2.57 15.68
CA SER A 172 7.04 3.76 15.24
C SER A 172 5.53 3.54 15.19
N TYR A 173 5.07 2.30 14.97
CA TYR A 173 3.66 1.94 14.86
C TYR A 173 2.99 1.58 16.19
N THR A 174 3.72 1.31 17.28
CA THR A 174 3.12 1.05 18.60
C THR A 174 2.45 2.29 19.21
N HIS A 175 2.88 3.49 18.87
CA HIS A 175 2.19 4.73 19.23
C HIS A 175 0.86 4.95 18.50
N LEU A 176 0.53 4.13 17.49
CA LEU A 176 -0.57 4.33 16.55
C LEU A 176 -1.87 3.63 16.96
N ARG A 177 -1.82 2.56 17.77
CA ARG A 177 -3.03 1.95 18.35
C ARG A 177 -3.84 2.92 19.22
N ALA A 178 -3.24 4.00 19.70
CA ALA A 178 -3.90 4.99 20.55
C ALA A 178 -4.77 6.01 19.76
N HIS A 179 -4.67 6.06 18.42
CA HIS A 179 -5.30 7.09 17.60
C HIS A 179 -5.95 6.60 16.30
N GLU A 180 -6.25 5.30 16.16
CA GLU A 180 -7.11 4.84 15.06
C GLU A 180 -8.53 5.36 15.28
N THR A 181 -8.75 6.62 14.90
CA THR A 181 -10.08 7.07 14.57
C THR A 181 -10.48 6.39 13.28
N ARG A 182 -11.46 5.48 13.38
CA ARG A 182 -12.23 4.94 12.28
C ARG A 182 -12.52 6.06 11.29
N HIS A 183 -11.99 5.95 10.08
CA HIS A 183 -12.64 6.53 8.93
C HIS A 183 -13.56 5.45 8.36
N ASP A 184 -14.82 5.53 8.77
CA ASP A 184 -15.91 4.83 8.09
C ASP A 184 -15.93 5.35 6.64
N LEU A 185 -15.63 4.47 5.69
CA LEU A 185 -15.92 4.64 4.26
C LEU A 185 -17.29 4.02 3.98
#